data_06b3e1bf936989b87646de60272d9a33
#
_entry.id   06b3e1bf936989b87646de60272d9a33
#
_cell.length_a   1.000
_cell.length_b   1.000
_cell.length_c   1.000
_cell.angle_alpha   90.00
_cell.angle_beta   90.00
_cell.angle_gamma   90.00
#
_symmetry.space_group_name_H-M   'P 1'
#
loop_
_entity.id
_entity.type
_entity.pdbx_description
1 polymer ?
#
loop_
_entity_poly.entity_id
_entity_poly.type
_entity_poly.pdbx_seq_one_letter_code
_entity_poly.pdbx_strand_id
1 'polypeptide(L)'
;MTQPSPDLAALIGSRLCHDLVSPLGAIGNGLELLRMTQATSPELDLVEDSVKVAQARIRLFRLAFGAATPDQSVSLMEVRQALDALSANGRICVKSDLPASIARNTAQRLTLAALCAETAMAWGGDVMVTPDGVSANASRLKLDDDLWQPLTQGQAPDAQTSATVHFALLAQSGPVTLALSETNIAIRV
;
A
#
# COMPACT_ATOMS: atom_id res chain seq x y z
N MET A 1 14.48 11.63 -30.43
CA MET A 1 14.29 11.05 -29.09
C MET A 1 12.80 11.06 -28.84
N THR A 2 12.12 9.93 -28.97
CA THR A 2 10.68 9.77 -28.65
C THR A 2 10.51 9.92 -27.15
N GLN A 3 9.70 10.88 -26.70
CA GLN A 3 9.30 10.94 -25.30
C GLN A 3 8.56 9.64 -24.96
N PRO A 4 8.85 9.01 -23.80
CA PRO A 4 8.09 7.84 -23.39
C PRO A 4 6.61 8.22 -23.29
N SER A 5 5.74 7.36 -23.84
CA SER A 5 4.29 7.54 -23.71
C SER A 5 3.90 7.55 -22.22
N PRO A 6 3.00 8.45 -21.78
CA PRO A 6 2.58 8.50 -20.39
C PRO A 6 1.95 7.17 -19.97
N ASP A 7 2.28 6.70 -18.77
CA ASP A 7 1.63 5.53 -18.17
C ASP A 7 0.17 5.90 -17.82
N LEU A 8 -0.74 5.52 -18.73
CA LEU A 8 -2.18 5.82 -18.58
C LEU A 8 -2.78 5.15 -17.35
N ALA A 9 -2.31 3.97 -16.94
CA ALA A 9 -2.83 3.29 -15.76
C ALA A 9 -2.45 4.07 -14.49
N ALA A 10 -1.21 4.55 -14.40
CA ALA A 10 -0.77 5.37 -13.28
C ALA A 10 -1.49 6.74 -13.24
N LEU A 11 -1.76 7.35 -14.41
CA LEU A 11 -2.53 8.60 -14.48
C LEU A 11 -3.99 8.39 -14.05
N ILE A 12 -4.63 7.29 -14.48
CA ILE A 12 -5.99 6.93 -14.05
C ILE A 12 -6.01 6.69 -12.54
N GLY A 13 -5.06 5.91 -12.00
CA GLY A 13 -4.92 5.69 -10.55
C GLY A 13 -4.78 6.99 -9.77
N SER A 14 -3.94 7.92 -10.26
CA SER A 14 -3.78 9.24 -9.65
C SER A 14 -5.08 10.05 -9.68
N ARG A 15 -5.79 10.03 -10.80
CA ARG A 15 -7.05 10.77 -10.96
C ARG A 15 -8.15 10.23 -10.04
N LEU A 16 -8.35 8.91 -10.01
CA LEU A 16 -9.33 8.28 -9.13
C LEU A 16 -9.06 8.57 -7.65
N CYS A 17 -7.81 8.45 -7.21
CA CYS A 17 -7.45 8.77 -5.83
C CYS A 17 -7.72 10.25 -5.51
N HIS A 18 -7.36 11.17 -6.42
CA HIS A 18 -7.60 12.59 -6.24
C HIS A 18 -9.09 12.91 -6.06
N ASP A 19 -9.95 12.33 -6.91
CA ASP A 19 -11.39 12.62 -6.88
C ASP A 19 -12.11 11.98 -5.68
N LEU A 20 -11.53 10.94 -5.06
CA LEU A 20 -12.05 10.30 -3.85
C LEU A 20 -11.56 10.95 -2.54
N VAL A 21 -10.40 11.57 -2.53
CA VAL A 21 -9.85 12.22 -1.32
C VAL A 21 -10.75 13.34 -0.84
N SER A 22 -11.27 14.17 -1.76
CA SER A 22 -12.10 15.33 -1.40
C SER A 22 -13.43 14.95 -0.73
N PRO A 23 -14.29 14.08 -1.31
CA PRO A 23 -15.55 13.69 -0.66
C PRO A 23 -15.34 12.94 0.65
N LEU A 24 -14.33 12.07 0.76
CA LEU A 24 -14.02 11.40 2.03
C LEU A 24 -13.51 12.37 3.09
N GLY A 25 -12.77 13.40 2.70
CA GLY A 25 -12.38 14.49 3.61
C GLY A 25 -13.60 15.24 4.14
N ALA A 26 -14.54 15.58 3.26
CA ALA A 26 -15.78 16.26 3.65
C ALA A 26 -16.64 15.43 4.60
N ILE A 27 -16.74 14.10 4.38
CA ILE A 27 -17.44 13.19 5.29
C ILE A 27 -16.74 13.14 6.65
N GLY A 28 -15.41 13.03 6.68
CA GLY A 28 -14.64 13.04 7.93
C GLY A 28 -14.87 14.33 8.74
N ASN A 29 -14.78 15.49 8.11
CA ASN A 29 -15.02 16.77 8.76
C ASN A 29 -16.48 16.87 9.28
N GLY A 30 -17.45 16.34 8.53
CA GLY A 30 -18.86 16.28 8.95
C GLY A 30 -19.05 15.43 10.21
N LEU A 31 -18.35 14.29 10.30
CA LEU A 31 -18.36 13.43 11.49
C LEU A 31 -17.72 14.11 12.70
N GLU A 32 -16.61 14.83 12.53
CA GLU A 32 -16.00 15.61 13.60
C GLU A 32 -16.95 16.68 14.15
N LEU A 33 -17.68 17.38 13.27
CA LEU A 33 -18.69 18.37 13.70
C LEU A 33 -19.86 17.71 14.45
N LEU A 34 -20.32 16.54 14.01
CA LEU A 34 -21.35 15.77 14.70
C LEU A 34 -20.88 15.36 16.12
N ARG A 35 -19.64 14.91 16.28
CA ARG A 35 -19.06 14.60 17.60
C ARG A 35 -19.01 15.78 18.56
N MET A 36 -18.82 16.98 18.03
CA MET A 36 -18.81 18.20 18.87
C MET A 36 -20.20 18.60 19.36
N THR A 37 -21.26 18.18 18.67
CA THR A 37 -22.63 18.62 18.90
C THR A 37 -23.58 17.56 19.46
N GLN A 38 -23.21 16.27 19.30
CA GLN A 38 -24.05 15.14 19.73
C GLN A 38 -23.31 14.23 20.71
N ALA A 39 -24.08 13.46 21.49
CA ALA A 39 -23.52 12.38 22.28
C ALA A 39 -22.92 11.30 21.39
N THR A 40 -21.82 10.71 21.84
CA THR A 40 -21.19 9.58 21.13
C THR A 40 -22.12 8.38 21.08
N SER A 41 -22.20 7.72 19.94
CA SER A 41 -22.93 6.45 19.80
C SER A 41 -22.04 5.41 19.10
N PRO A 42 -22.27 4.11 19.35
CA PRO A 42 -21.53 3.03 18.67
C PRO A 42 -21.63 3.10 17.14
N GLU A 43 -22.74 3.58 16.61
CA GLU A 43 -22.96 3.74 15.17
C GLU A 43 -22.09 4.88 14.61
N LEU A 44 -21.98 5.99 15.34
CA LEU A 44 -21.12 7.10 14.93
C LEU A 44 -19.64 6.68 14.96
N ASP A 45 -19.22 5.93 15.97
CA ASP A 45 -17.87 5.38 16.07
C ASP A 45 -17.57 4.45 14.88
N LEU A 46 -18.51 3.56 14.52
CA LEU A 46 -18.35 2.64 13.37
C LEU A 46 -18.21 3.39 12.04
N VAL A 47 -19.01 4.44 11.82
CA VAL A 47 -18.94 5.24 10.60
C VAL A 47 -17.62 6.01 10.55
N GLU A 48 -17.18 6.60 11.64
CA GLU A 48 -15.90 7.32 11.72
C GLU A 48 -14.72 6.40 11.43
N ASP A 49 -14.68 5.21 12.02
CA ASP A 49 -13.62 4.23 11.79
C ASP A 49 -13.64 3.74 10.33
N SER A 50 -14.81 3.53 9.74
CA SER A 50 -14.95 3.16 8.34
C SER A 50 -14.38 4.24 7.41
N VAL A 51 -14.63 5.51 7.70
CA VAL A 51 -14.10 6.64 6.92
C VAL A 51 -12.58 6.74 7.06
N LYS A 52 -12.04 6.58 8.28
CA LYS A 52 -10.58 6.55 8.52
C LYS A 52 -9.90 5.44 7.73
N VAL A 53 -10.48 4.24 7.74
CA VAL A 53 -9.97 3.09 6.96
C VAL A 53 -10.00 3.39 5.46
N ALA A 54 -11.10 3.94 4.93
CA ALA A 54 -11.21 4.31 3.53
C ALA A 54 -10.18 5.38 3.12
N GLN A 55 -9.99 6.41 3.94
CA GLN A 55 -8.98 7.45 3.71
C GLN A 55 -7.55 6.87 3.69
N ALA A 56 -7.23 5.98 4.64
CA ALA A 56 -5.92 5.32 4.68
C ALA A 56 -5.69 4.45 3.42
N ARG A 57 -6.69 3.67 2.98
CA ARG A 57 -6.61 2.85 1.75
C ARG A 57 -6.42 3.72 0.50
N ILE A 58 -7.07 4.86 0.39
CA ILE A 58 -6.87 5.77 -0.76
C ILE A 58 -5.46 6.37 -0.75
N ARG A 59 -4.91 6.74 0.41
CA ARG A 59 -3.50 7.18 0.51
C ARG A 59 -2.55 6.09 0.07
N LEU A 60 -2.77 4.84 0.51
CA LEU A 60 -1.98 3.68 0.11
C LEU A 60 -2.03 3.46 -1.41
N PHE A 61 -3.22 3.48 -2.00
CA PHE A 61 -3.40 3.28 -3.43
C PHE A 61 -2.80 4.43 -4.27
N ARG A 62 -2.90 5.67 -3.79
CA ARG A 62 -2.22 6.80 -4.43
C ARG A 62 -0.70 6.61 -4.44
N LEU A 63 -0.15 6.08 -3.36
CA LEU A 63 1.28 5.83 -3.24
C LEU A 63 1.71 4.63 -4.10
N ALA A 64 0.92 3.55 -4.15
CA ALA A 64 1.22 2.33 -4.89
C ALA A 64 0.98 2.47 -6.40
N PHE A 65 -0.14 3.05 -6.81
CA PHE A 65 -0.64 3.04 -8.20
C PHE A 65 -0.57 4.39 -8.90
N GLY A 66 -0.35 5.47 -8.15
CA GLY A 66 -0.24 6.80 -8.73
C GLY A 66 1.08 7.01 -9.47
N ALA A 67 1.09 7.96 -10.40
CA ALA A 67 2.27 8.33 -11.15
C ALA A 67 3.42 8.76 -10.20
N ALA A 68 4.63 8.36 -10.55
CA ALA A 68 5.85 8.75 -9.87
C ALA A 68 6.84 9.33 -10.89
N THR A 69 7.37 10.52 -10.62
CA THR A 69 8.42 11.12 -11.42
C THR A 69 9.76 11.08 -10.67
N PRO A 70 10.90 11.04 -11.38
CA PRO A 70 12.22 10.89 -10.75
C PRO A 70 12.55 11.96 -9.70
N ASP A 71 12.04 13.18 -9.90
CA ASP A 71 12.37 14.33 -9.05
C ASP A 71 11.43 14.52 -7.85
N GLN A 72 10.43 13.64 -7.72
CA GLN A 72 9.49 13.69 -6.60
C GLN A 72 10.03 12.97 -5.38
N SER A 73 9.80 13.56 -4.20
CA SER A 73 10.04 12.92 -2.91
C SER A 73 8.76 12.88 -2.06
N VAL A 74 8.73 11.96 -1.11
CA VAL A 74 7.62 11.74 -0.19
C VAL A 74 8.16 11.77 1.23
N SER A 75 7.46 12.43 2.14
CA SER A 75 7.85 12.48 3.54
C SER A 75 7.59 11.15 4.25
N LEU A 76 8.39 10.86 5.28
CA LEU A 76 8.19 9.71 6.16
C LEU A 76 6.75 9.66 6.71
N MET A 77 6.20 10.82 7.08
CA MET A 77 4.84 10.92 7.62
C MET A 77 3.79 10.46 6.59
N GLU A 78 3.93 10.88 5.33
CA GLU A 78 3.02 10.46 4.24
C GLU A 78 3.10 8.95 3.98
N VAL A 79 4.31 8.38 3.99
CA VAL A 79 4.49 6.93 3.84
C VAL A 79 3.86 6.17 5.00
N ARG A 80 4.08 6.60 6.25
CA ARG A 80 3.47 5.98 7.43
C ARG A 80 1.95 6.01 7.38
N GLN A 81 1.37 7.18 7.10
CA GLN A 81 -0.08 7.33 6.96
C GLN A 81 -0.68 6.44 5.86
N ALA A 82 0.06 6.17 4.79
CA ALA A 82 -0.36 5.23 3.78
C ALA A 82 -0.28 3.78 4.28
N LEU A 83 0.81 3.41 4.95
CA LEU A 83 1.02 2.07 5.50
C LEU A 83 0.05 1.72 6.64
N ASP A 84 -0.50 2.70 7.35
CA ASP A 84 -1.54 2.51 8.39
C ASP A 84 -2.76 1.75 7.85
N ALA A 85 -3.03 1.86 6.55
CA ALA A 85 -4.09 1.10 5.89
C ALA A 85 -3.94 -0.43 6.04
N LEU A 86 -2.72 -0.94 6.13
CA LEU A 86 -2.44 -2.37 6.30
C LEU A 86 -2.76 -2.84 7.72
N SER A 87 -2.67 -1.94 8.69
CA SER A 87 -2.95 -2.22 10.11
C SER A 87 -4.43 -1.97 10.50
N ALA A 88 -5.24 -1.44 9.58
CA ALA A 88 -6.58 -0.93 9.89
C ALA A 88 -7.55 -1.97 10.46
N ASN A 89 -7.35 -3.26 10.17
CA ASN A 89 -8.17 -4.36 10.71
C ASN A 89 -7.57 -5.02 11.97
N GLY A 90 -6.47 -4.47 12.51
CA GLY A 90 -5.80 -4.95 13.72
C GLY A 90 -5.06 -6.29 13.58
N ARG A 91 -5.07 -6.94 12.40
CA ARG A 91 -4.39 -8.23 12.19
C ARG A 91 -2.92 -8.10 11.86
N ILE A 92 -2.54 -7.03 11.16
CA ILE A 92 -1.17 -6.77 10.73
C ILE A 92 -0.64 -5.59 11.53
N CYS A 93 0.54 -5.76 12.14
CA CYS A 93 1.29 -4.68 12.78
C CYS A 93 2.37 -4.21 11.81
N VAL A 94 2.28 -2.95 11.37
CA VAL A 94 3.27 -2.37 10.45
C VAL A 94 4.20 -1.43 11.19
N LYS A 95 5.49 -1.62 10.99
CA LYS A 95 6.57 -0.73 11.46
C LYS A 95 7.37 -0.24 10.28
N SER A 96 7.96 0.93 10.39
CA SER A 96 8.83 1.47 9.35
C SER A 96 10.05 2.13 9.95
N ASP A 97 11.21 1.82 9.38
CA ASP A 97 12.49 2.48 9.65
C ASP A 97 12.98 3.11 8.34
N LEU A 98 12.49 4.32 8.07
CA LEU A 98 12.71 5.07 6.85
C LEU A 98 13.28 6.45 7.18
N PRO A 99 14.11 7.04 6.31
CA PRO A 99 14.58 8.41 6.48
C PRO A 99 13.42 9.42 6.41
N ALA A 100 13.68 10.66 6.82
CA ALA A 100 12.66 11.72 6.86
C ALA A 100 11.97 11.97 5.51
N SER A 101 12.65 11.68 4.40
CA SER A 101 12.14 11.75 3.04
C SER A 101 12.78 10.69 2.15
N ILE A 102 12.02 10.12 1.24
CA ILE A 102 12.49 9.14 0.24
C ILE A 102 11.98 9.50 -1.15
N ALA A 103 12.66 9.02 -2.19
CA ALA A 103 12.21 9.21 -3.56
C ALA A 103 10.82 8.59 -3.77
N ARG A 104 9.97 9.25 -4.56
CA ARG A 104 8.58 8.82 -4.82
C ARG A 104 8.50 7.43 -5.45
N ASN A 105 9.44 7.10 -6.35
CA ASN A 105 9.54 5.76 -6.95
C ASN A 105 9.93 4.69 -5.91
N THR A 106 10.85 4.99 -5.00
CA THR A 106 11.19 4.06 -3.89
C THR A 106 9.98 3.84 -2.99
N ALA A 107 9.27 4.92 -2.59
CA ALA A 107 8.04 4.82 -1.81
C ALA A 107 6.98 3.95 -2.51
N GLN A 108 6.82 4.10 -3.83
CA GLN A 108 5.92 3.29 -4.64
C GLN A 108 6.30 1.81 -4.58
N ARG A 109 7.56 1.48 -4.83
CA ARG A 109 8.06 0.09 -4.81
C ARG A 109 7.89 -0.55 -3.43
N LEU A 110 8.24 0.15 -2.35
CA LEU A 110 8.04 -0.30 -0.97
C LEU A 110 6.56 -0.55 -0.67
N THR A 111 5.67 0.32 -1.15
CA THR A 111 4.23 0.18 -0.93
C THR A 111 3.66 -1.02 -1.72
N LEU A 112 4.10 -1.23 -2.97
CA LEU A 112 3.74 -2.41 -3.76
C LEU A 112 4.25 -3.70 -3.10
N ALA A 113 5.48 -3.71 -2.59
CA ALA A 113 6.03 -4.84 -1.85
C ALA A 113 5.23 -5.14 -0.56
N ALA A 114 4.80 -4.10 0.16
CA ALA A 114 3.96 -4.24 1.36
C ALA A 114 2.57 -4.82 1.03
N LEU A 115 1.96 -4.43 -0.10
CA LEU A 115 0.71 -5.02 -0.59
C LEU A 115 0.89 -6.50 -0.99
N CYS A 116 2.01 -6.86 -1.62
CA CYS A 116 2.33 -8.28 -1.88
C CYS A 116 2.42 -9.07 -0.57
N ALA A 117 3.13 -8.55 0.42
CA ALA A 117 3.23 -9.18 1.75
C ALA A 117 1.85 -9.32 2.42
N GLU A 118 1.00 -8.26 2.41
CA GLU A 118 -0.36 -8.28 2.94
C GLU A 118 -1.18 -9.45 2.35
N THR A 119 -1.04 -9.71 1.05
CA THR A 119 -1.78 -10.79 0.36
C THR A 119 -1.49 -12.17 0.96
N ALA A 120 -0.26 -12.41 1.42
CA ALA A 120 0.13 -13.67 2.05
C ALA A 120 -0.25 -13.76 3.53
N MET A 121 -0.60 -12.64 4.18
CA MET A 121 -0.78 -12.54 5.63
C MET A 121 -2.26 -12.69 6.05
N ALA A 122 -2.93 -13.74 5.57
CA ALA A 122 -4.35 -13.99 5.85
C ALA A 122 -4.67 -14.07 7.35
N TRP A 123 -3.72 -14.53 8.16
CA TRP A 123 -3.85 -14.69 9.62
C TRP A 123 -3.18 -13.56 10.42
N GLY A 124 -2.70 -12.52 9.74
CA GLY A 124 -2.00 -11.40 10.35
C GLY A 124 -0.51 -11.65 10.57
N GLY A 125 0.13 -10.76 11.32
CA GLY A 125 1.56 -10.81 11.64
C GLY A 125 2.20 -9.42 11.65
N ASP A 126 3.54 -9.38 11.58
CA ASP A 126 4.34 -8.16 11.62
C ASP A 126 4.95 -7.85 10.26
N VAL A 127 4.89 -6.59 9.84
CA VAL A 127 5.55 -6.07 8.64
C VAL A 127 6.53 -4.99 9.04
N MET A 128 7.77 -5.09 8.56
CA MET A 128 8.79 -4.06 8.67
C MET A 128 9.14 -3.50 7.30
N VAL A 129 9.09 -2.19 7.16
CA VAL A 129 9.45 -1.47 5.93
C VAL A 129 10.74 -0.68 6.17
N THR A 130 11.74 -0.93 5.35
CA THR A 130 13.05 -0.26 5.37
C THR A 130 13.34 0.35 3.98
N PRO A 131 14.37 1.19 3.82
CA PRO A 131 14.73 1.73 2.50
C PRO A 131 15.07 0.65 1.46
N ASP A 132 15.54 -0.51 1.90
CA ASP A 132 15.99 -1.60 1.04
C ASP A 132 14.85 -2.58 0.68
N GLY A 133 13.69 -2.49 1.36
CA GLY A 133 12.58 -3.40 1.10
C GLY A 133 11.62 -3.61 2.27
N VAL A 134 10.87 -4.69 2.16
CA VAL A 134 9.83 -5.09 3.11
C VAL A 134 10.09 -6.50 3.63
N SER A 135 10.00 -6.69 4.93
CA SER A 135 9.97 -8.02 5.53
C SER A 135 8.66 -8.24 6.28
N ALA A 136 8.13 -9.46 6.20
CA ALA A 136 6.92 -9.87 6.88
C ALA A 136 7.14 -11.16 7.65
N ASN A 137 6.64 -11.20 8.89
CA ASN A 137 6.70 -12.37 9.77
C ASN A 137 5.30 -12.72 10.23
N ALA A 138 4.92 -13.98 10.13
CA ALA A 138 3.63 -14.50 10.58
C ALA A 138 3.79 -15.93 11.14
N SER A 139 2.84 -16.38 11.94
CA SER A 139 2.80 -17.78 12.36
C SER A 139 2.61 -18.74 11.18
N ARG A 140 1.99 -18.25 10.11
CA ARG A 140 1.74 -18.95 8.85
C ARG A 140 1.50 -17.94 7.73
N LEU A 141 2.05 -18.22 6.56
CA LEU A 141 1.82 -17.45 5.34
C LEU A 141 1.02 -18.28 4.31
N LYS A 142 0.20 -17.60 3.52
CA LYS A 142 -0.49 -18.18 2.37
C LYS A 142 0.24 -17.72 1.11
N LEU A 143 1.21 -18.51 0.68
CA LEU A 143 1.94 -18.24 -0.55
C LEU A 143 1.24 -18.94 -1.72
N ASP A 144 0.82 -18.17 -2.70
CA ASP A 144 0.24 -18.65 -3.95
C ASP A 144 1.37 -18.72 -4.99
N ASP A 145 1.74 -19.92 -5.40
CA ASP A 145 2.88 -20.14 -6.29
C ASP A 145 2.72 -19.40 -7.63
N ASP A 146 1.49 -19.27 -8.14
CA ASP A 146 1.21 -18.56 -9.40
C ASP A 146 1.51 -17.06 -9.32
N LEU A 147 1.54 -16.49 -8.11
CA LEU A 147 1.90 -15.09 -7.86
C LEU A 147 3.37 -14.92 -7.47
N TRP A 148 3.86 -15.78 -6.58
CA TRP A 148 5.17 -15.59 -5.96
C TRP A 148 6.32 -16.15 -6.80
N GLN A 149 6.12 -17.27 -7.50
CA GLN A 149 7.15 -17.89 -8.35
C GLN A 149 7.61 -16.95 -9.49
N PRO A 150 6.70 -16.35 -10.30
CA PRO A 150 7.11 -15.39 -11.32
C PRO A 150 7.88 -14.22 -10.72
N LEU A 151 7.43 -13.69 -9.58
CA LEU A 151 8.08 -12.55 -8.93
C LEU A 151 9.52 -12.89 -8.48
N THR A 152 9.81 -14.14 -8.06
CA THR A 152 11.19 -14.58 -7.74
C THR A 152 12.11 -14.55 -8.96
N GLN A 153 11.53 -14.61 -10.15
CA GLN A 153 12.24 -14.56 -11.44
C GLN A 153 12.26 -13.14 -12.04
N GLY A 154 11.73 -12.15 -11.31
CA GLY A 154 11.58 -10.78 -11.80
C GLY A 154 10.52 -10.64 -12.91
N GLN A 155 9.56 -11.56 -12.96
CA GLN A 155 8.49 -11.59 -13.94
C GLN A 155 7.13 -11.25 -13.30
N ALA A 156 6.25 -10.67 -14.11
CA ALA A 156 4.86 -10.49 -13.70
C ALA A 156 4.12 -11.83 -13.74
N PRO A 157 3.16 -12.08 -12.82
CA PRO A 157 2.27 -13.24 -12.91
C PRO A 157 1.48 -13.26 -14.22
N ASP A 158 1.24 -14.44 -14.80
CA ASP A 158 0.50 -14.61 -16.05
C ASP A 158 -0.97 -14.18 -15.90
N ALA A 159 -1.64 -14.62 -14.83
CA ALA A 159 -3.02 -14.28 -14.54
C ALA A 159 -3.09 -13.03 -13.65
N GLN A 160 -3.37 -11.88 -14.24
CA GLN A 160 -3.51 -10.61 -13.52
C GLN A 160 -4.99 -10.32 -13.25
N THR A 161 -5.31 -10.03 -12.01
CA THR A 161 -6.62 -9.57 -11.56
C THR A 161 -6.50 -8.22 -10.84
N SER A 162 -7.62 -7.53 -10.64
CA SER A 162 -7.60 -6.30 -9.83
C SER A 162 -7.11 -6.53 -8.39
N ALA A 163 -7.28 -7.75 -7.86
CA ALA A 163 -6.84 -8.13 -6.53
C ALA A 163 -5.32 -8.41 -6.45
N THR A 164 -4.65 -8.71 -7.56
CA THR A 164 -3.25 -9.16 -7.61
C THR A 164 -2.35 -8.28 -8.50
N VAL A 165 -2.90 -7.22 -9.09
CA VAL A 165 -2.18 -6.32 -10.03
C VAL A 165 -0.90 -5.70 -9.45
N HIS A 166 -0.83 -5.55 -8.12
CA HIS A 166 0.35 -5.02 -7.44
C HIS A 166 1.58 -5.92 -7.57
N PHE A 167 1.43 -7.24 -7.77
CA PHE A 167 2.54 -8.14 -8.10
C PHE A 167 3.15 -7.80 -9.47
N ALA A 168 2.30 -7.62 -10.48
CA ALA A 168 2.76 -7.25 -11.82
C ALA A 168 3.45 -5.88 -11.83
N LEU A 169 2.87 -4.89 -11.15
CA LEU A 169 3.44 -3.55 -11.04
C LEU A 169 4.78 -3.56 -10.29
N LEU A 170 4.92 -4.37 -9.23
CA LEU A 170 6.19 -4.52 -8.53
C LEU A 170 7.26 -5.12 -9.44
N ALA A 171 6.94 -6.20 -10.18
CA ALA A 171 7.87 -6.80 -11.15
C ALA A 171 8.31 -5.82 -12.24
N GLN A 172 7.39 -4.97 -12.73
CA GLN A 172 7.67 -3.97 -13.77
C GLN A 172 8.43 -2.75 -13.25
N SER A 173 8.38 -2.48 -11.94
CA SER A 173 8.99 -1.28 -11.34
C SER A 173 10.52 -1.35 -11.21
N GLY A 174 11.13 -2.50 -11.46
CA GLY A 174 12.57 -2.73 -11.39
C GLY A 174 12.95 -4.07 -10.75
N PRO A 175 14.23 -4.35 -10.57
CA PRO A 175 14.70 -5.60 -9.98
C PRO A 175 14.13 -5.82 -8.58
N VAL A 176 13.69 -7.07 -8.31
CA VAL A 176 13.16 -7.50 -7.01
C VAL A 176 13.88 -8.78 -6.61
N THR A 177 14.30 -8.87 -5.35
CA THR A 177 14.87 -10.10 -4.79
C THR A 177 14.00 -10.59 -3.65
N LEU A 178 13.67 -11.87 -3.65
CA LEU A 178 12.78 -12.50 -2.68
C LEU A 178 13.48 -13.59 -1.90
N ALA A 179 13.19 -13.64 -0.60
CA ALA A 179 13.43 -14.81 0.24
C ALA A 179 12.11 -15.18 0.91
N LEU A 180 11.64 -16.39 0.68
CA LEU A 180 10.34 -16.90 1.11
C LEU A 180 10.50 -18.13 1.98
N SER A 181 9.70 -18.22 3.03
CA SER A 181 9.51 -19.42 3.85
C SER A 181 8.06 -19.52 4.31
N GLU A 182 7.70 -20.56 5.03
CA GLU A 182 6.34 -20.76 5.55
C GLU A 182 5.87 -19.66 6.52
N THR A 183 6.81 -18.96 7.15
CA THR A 183 6.54 -17.96 8.19
C THR A 183 7.17 -16.58 7.90
N ASN A 184 7.97 -16.46 6.84
CA ASN A 184 8.77 -15.28 6.59
C ASN A 184 8.80 -14.91 5.12
N ILE A 185 8.64 -13.61 4.83
CA ILE A 185 8.83 -13.02 3.51
C ILE A 185 9.86 -11.90 3.66
N ALA A 186 10.84 -11.86 2.77
CA ALA A 186 11.69 -10.70 2.58
C ALA A 186 11.69 -10.30 1.09
N ILE A 187 11.29 -9.07 0.81
CA ILE A 187 11.22 -8.46 -0.53
C ILE A 187 12.19 -7.30 -0.55
N ARG A 188 13.25 -7.38 -1.32
CA ARG A 188 14.16 -6.26 -1.57
C ARG A 188 13.80 -5.59 -2.90
N VAL A 189 13.79 -4.25 -2.90
CA VAL A 189 13.34 -3.44 -4.03
C VAL A 189 14.38 -2.39 -4.43
#